data_28be7d930fbd7e04bf3c1ea18a3a4f28
#
_entry.id   28be7d930fbd7e04bf3c1ea18a3a4f28
#
_cell.length_a   1.000
_cell.length_b   1.000
_cell.length_c   1.000
_cell.angle_alpha   90.00
_cell.angle_beta   90.00
_cell.angle_gamma   90.00
#
_symmetry.space_group_name_H-M   'P 1'
#
loop_
_entity.id
_entity.type
_entity.pdbx_description
1 polymer ?
#
loop_
_entity_poly.entity_id
_entity_poly.type
_entity_poly.pdbx_seq_one_letter_code
_entity_poly.pdbx_strand_id
1 'polypeptide(L)'
;MNKPGIVTAIPRRRYRLGEFSLVVLGEIESNDDRDYRYIMAVVQGDDPQPGIYLTAERNREAGHGIFDMRLVMRDGEDVIGSSADWQDLDAFTDEAIRIVSQILNLGDEEPYRMM
;
A
#
# COMPACT_ATOMS: atom_id res chain seq x y z
N MET A 1 -15.94 -3.50 -2.39
CA MET A 1 -14.48 -3.33 -2.28
C MET A 1 -13.87 -4.47 -1.49
N ASN A 2 -12.86 -5.11 -2.05
CA ASN A 2 -12.15 -6.20 -1.37
C ASN A 2 -10.97 -5.65 -0.57
N LYS A 3 -11.27 -4.81 0.40
CA LYS A 3 -10.21 -4.21 1.22
C LYS A 3 -9.49 -5.27 2.05
N PRO A 4 -8.20 -5.04 2.38
CA PRO A 4 -7.46 -5.97 3.22
C PRO A 4 -8.13 -6.17 4.58
N GLY A 5 -8.17 -7.42 5.04
CA GLY A 5 -8.76 -7.77 6.32
C GLY A 5 -7.80 -7.55 7.47
N ILE A 6 -7.51 -6.31 7.78
CA ILE A 6 -6.54 -5.95 8.82
C ILE A 6 -7.18 -6.10 10.20
N VAL A 7 -6.53 -6.89 11.07
CA VAL A 7 -6.91 -7.00 12.48
C VAL A 7 -6.08 -6.04 13.31
N THR A 8 -4.75 -6.11 13.17
CA THR A 8 -3.83 -5.17 13.80
C THR A 8 -2.72 -4.80 12.83
N ALA A 9 -2.19 -3.60 12.97
CA ALA A 9 -1.06 -3.13 12.19
C ALA A 9 -0.39 -1.96 12.91
N ILE A 10 0.88 -1.71 12.57
CA ILE A 10 1.64 -0.61 13.15
C ILE A 10 1.94 0.38 12.04
N PRO A 11 1.53 1.67 12.19
CA PRO A 11 1.91 2.70 11.23
C PRO A 11 3.43 2.88 11.24
N ARG A 12 4.04 2.74 10.06
CA ARG A 12 5.49 2.87 9.91
C ARG A 12 5.87 4.21 9.32
N ARG A 13 5.06 4.72 8.39
CA ARG A 13 5.28 6.01 7.74
C ARG A 13 3.95 6.67 7.39
N ARG A 14 4.00 7.99 7.30
CA ARG A 14 2.85 8.80 6.93
C ARG A 14 3.31 9.94 6.02
N TYR A 15 2.58 10.14 4.92
CA TYR A 15 2.87 11.18 3.95
C TYR A 15 1.64 11.99 3.63
N ARG A 16 1.86 13.22 3.20
CA ARG A 16 0.84 14.04 2.59
C ARG A 16 1.19 14.18 1.11
N LEU A 17 0.21 13.93 0.24
CA LEU A 17 0.38 14.07 -1.21
C LEU A 17 -0.85 14.80 -1.74
N GLY A 18 -0.70 16.11 -2.03
CA GLY A 18 -1.84 16.93 -2.36
C GLY A 18 -2.85 16.94 -1.22
N GLU A 19 -4.09 16.62 -1.52
CA GLU A 19 -5.16 16.52 -0.51
C GLU A 19 -5.29 15.12 0.09
N PHE A 20 -4.38 14.19 -0.27
CA PHE A 20 -4.43 12.82 0.19
C PHE A 20 -3.44 12.57 1.32
N SER A 21 -3.80 11.66 2.20
CA SER A 21 -2.91 11.15 3.25
C SER A 21 -2.57 9.70 2.92
N LEU A 22 -1.29 9.37 3.00
CA LEU A 22 -0.78 8.03 2.72
C LEU A 22 -0.20 7.47 4.02
N VAL A 23 -0.67 6.31 4.43
CA VAL A 23 -0.18 5.65 5.64
C VAL A 23 0.37 4.30 5.27
N VAL A 24 1.63 4.05 5.58
CA VAL A 24 2.26 2.74 5.37
C VAL A 24 2.22 1.97 6.67
N LEU A 25 1.60 0.80 6.62
CA LEU A 25 1.43 -0.08 7.76
C LEU A 25 2.41 -1.25 7.66
N GLY A 26 2.92 -1.68 8.80
CA GLY A 26 3.75 -2.88 8.91
C GLY A 26 3.29 -3.74 10.07
N GLU A 27 3.98 -4.86 10.29
CA GLU A 27 3.64 -5.82 11.34
C GLU A 27 2.15 -6.13 11.35
N ILE A 28 1.66 -6.56 10.19
CA ILE A 28 0.23 -6.67 9.94
C ILE A 28 -0.27 -8.05 10.33
N GLU A 29 -1.32 -8.07 11.15
CA GLU A 29 -2.09 -9.26 11.44
C GLU A 29 -3.41 -9.14 10.68
N SER A 30 -3.72 -10.12 9.85
CA SER A 30 -4.90 -10.09 9.00
C SER A 30 -5.81 -11.29 9.26
N ASN A 31 -7.07 -11.15 8.91
CA ASN A 31 -8.05 -12.23 9.01
C ASN A 31 -8.43 -12.80 7.64
N ASP A 32 -7.75 -12.38 6.58
CA ASP A 32 -7.90 -12.99 5.26
C ASP A 32 -6.74 -13.98 5.01
N ASP A 33 -6.73 -14.63 3.83
CA ASP A 33 -5.76 -15.67 3.51
C ASP A 33 -4.41 -15.13 3.05
N ARG A 34 -4.22 -13.82 3.09
CA ARG A 34 -3.03 -13.17 2.56
C ARG A 34 -2.05 -12.83 3.66
N ASP A 35 -0.78 -12.94 3.34
CA ASP A 35 0.32 -12.65 4.24
C ASP A 35 0.95 -11.32 3.82
N TYR A 36 0.53 -10.24 4.46
CA TYR A 36 0.97 -8.89 4.11
C TYR A 36 2.26 -8.52 4.80
N ARG A 37 3.23 -8.05 4.02
CA ARG A 37 4.43 -7.42 4.55
C ARG A 37 4.18 -5.96 4.87
N TYR A 38 3.58 -5.23 3.92
CA TYR A 38 3.22 -3.82 4.07
C TYR A 38 1.89 -3.55 3.40
N ILE A 39 1.21 -2.52 3.88
CA ILE A 39 0.00 -1.99 3.23
C ILE A 39 0.10 -0.48 3.26
N MET A 40 -0.11 0.17 2.10
CA MET A 40 -0.29 1.61 2.04
C MET A 40 -1.78 1.89 1.88
N ALA A 41 -2.36 2.63 2.82
CA ALA A 41 -3.72 3.10 2.75
C ALA A 41 -3.74 4.56 2.31
N VAL A 42 -4.61 4.88 1.35
CA VAL A 42 -4.72 6.23 0.77
C VAL A 42 -6.08 6.79 1.14
N VAL A 43 -6.07 7.92 1.85
CA VAL A 43 -7.27 8.59 2.35
C VAL A 43 -7.35 9.98 1.74
N GLN A 44 -8.53 10.34 1.23
CA GLN A 44 -8.76 11.66 0.65
C GLN A 44 -9.34 12.61 1.71
N GLY A 45 -8.65 13.73 1.95
CA GLY A 45 -9.15 14.77 2.84
C GLY A 45 -9.52 14.24 4.21
N ASP A 46 -10.76 14.51 4.63
CA ASP A 46 -11.29 14.10 5.93
C ASP A 46 -12.07 12.79 5.87
N ASP A 47 -12.09 12.11 4.72
CA ASP A 47 -12.80 10.85 4.59
C ASP A 47 -12.13 9.79 5.49
N PRO A 48 -12.85 9.20 6.45
CA PRO A 48 -12.24 8.20 7.34
C PRO A 48 -11.96 6.86 6.66
N GLN A 49 -12.50 6.65 5.46
CA GLN A 49 -12.35 5.37 4.75
C GLN A 49 -11.32 5.49 3.64
N PRO A 50 -10.29 4.64 3.61
CA PRO A 50 -9.37 4.60 2.48
C PRO A 50 -10.09 4.23 1.19
N GLY A 51 -9.76 4.95 0.12
CA GLY A 51 -10.29 4.67 -1.22
C GLY A 51 -9.38 3.79 -2.05
N ILE A 52 -8.12 3.71 -1.69
CA ILE A 52 -7.10 2.93 -2.40
C ILE A 52 -6.21 2.24 -1.37
N TYR A 53 -5.84 0.99 -1.66
CA TYR A 53 -4.80 0.29 -0.91
C TYR A 53 -3.77 -0.25 -1.88
N LEU A 54 -2.51 -0.20 -1.48
CA LEU A 54 -1.44 -0.92 -2.14
C LEU A 54 -0.83 -1.86 -1.13
N THR A 55 -0.75 -3.14 -1.46
CA THR A 55 -0.24 -4.16 -0.54
C THR A 55 1.00 -4.81 -1.09
N ALA A 56 1.90 -5.21 -0.20
CA ALA A 56 2.98 -6.15 -0.51
C ALA A 56 2.63 -7.44 0.20
N GLU A 57 2.27 -8.46 -0.56
CA GLU A 57 1.86 -9.74 0.02
C GLU A 57 2.75 -10.87 -0.50
N ARG A 58 3.03 -11.83 0.37
CA ARG A 58 3.93 -12.94 0.03
C ARG A 58 3.37 -13.75 -1.13
N ASN A 59 4.19 -13.96 -2.15
CA ASN A 59 3.86 -14.85 -3.25
C ASN A 59 4.44 -16.23 -2.95
N ARG A 60 3.60 -17.15 -2.49
CA ARG A 60 4.03 -18.47 -2.07
C ARG A 60 4.42 -19.37 -3.25
N GLU A 61 3.95 -19.07 -4.45
CA GLU A 61 4.24 -19.85 -5.65
C GLU A 61 5.54 -19.43 -6.32
N ALA A 62 5.91 -18.16 -6.22
CA ALA A 62 7.10 -17.63 -6.89
C ALA A 62 8.39 -17.89 -6.14
N GLY A 63 8.31 -18.47 -4.94
CA GLY A 63 9.48 -18.77 -4.16
C GLY A 63 9.66 -17.86 -2.95
N HIS A 64 10.72 -18.12 -2.21
CA HIS A 64 10.98 -17.46 -0.94
C HIS A 64 11.40 -16.00 -1.15
N GLY A 65 10.77 -15.11 -0.40
CA GLY A 65 11.16 -13.70 -0.42
C GLY A 65 10.59 -12.86 -1.55
N ILE A 66 9.69 -13.43 -2.37
CA ILE A 66 9.02 -12.68 -3.43
C ILE A 66 7.66 -12.19 -2.93
N PHE A 67 7.37 -10.93 -3.20
CA PHE A 67 6.12 -10.29 -2.80
C PHE A 67 5.39 -9.74 -4.01
N ASP A 68 4.08 -9.91 -4.04
CA ASP A 68 3.22 -9.31 -5.04
C ASP A 68 2.76 -7.95 -4.54
N MET A 69 2.72 -6.98 -5.44
CA MET A 69 2.06 -5.71 -5.15
C MET A 69 0.67 -5.75 -5.75
N ARG A 70 -0.33 -5.59 -4.91
CA ARG A 70 -1.74 -5.58 -5.30
C ARG A 70 -2.31 -4.19 -5.10
N LEU A 71 -2.99 -3.70 -6.13
CA LEU A 71 -3.73 -2.45 -6.07
C LEU A 71 -5.20 -2.79 -5.81
N VAL A 72 -5.76 -2.25 -4.73
CA VAL A 72 -7.15 -2.46 -4.37
C VAL A 72 -7.87 -1.12 -4.45
N MET A 73 -8.92 -1.06 -5.26
CA MET A 73 -9.75 0.12 -5.44
C MET A 73 -11.20 -0.28 -5.31
N ARG A 74 -12.10 0.73 -5.28
CA ARG A 74 -13.53 0.47 -5.14
C ARG A 74 -14.06 -0.51 -6.19
N ASP A 75 -13.57 -0.41 -7.43
CA ASP A 75 -14.08 -1.17 -8.56
C ASP A 75 -13.41 -2.52 -8.74
N GLY A 76 -12.42 -2.84 -7.94
CA GLY A 76 -11.75 -4.13 -8.07
C GLY A 76 -10.32 -4.11 -7.57
N GLU A 77 -9.62 -5.17 -7.86
CA GLU A 77 -8.22 -5.33 -7.45
C GLU A 77 -7.41 -6.01 -8.55
N ASP A 78 -6.12 -5.69 -8.59
CA ASP A 78 -5.18 -6.25 -9.56
C ASP A 78 -3.80 -6.43 -8.93
N VAL A 79 -3.14 -7.53 -9.25
CA VAL A 79 -1.72 -7.67 -8.96
C VAL A 79 -0.95 -6.94 -10.06
N ILE A 80 -0.19 -5.93 -9.68
CA ILE A 80 0.47 -5.05 -10.64
C ILE A 80 1.96 -5.30 -10.77
N GLY A 81 2.52 -6.21 -9.98
CA GLY A 81 3.92 -6.58 -10.08
C GLY A 81 4.34 -7.52 -8.98
N SER A 82 5.57 -8.01 -9.08
CA SER A 82 6.18 -8.88 -8.08
C SER A 82 7.66 -8.55 -7.96
N SER A 83 8.19 -8.55 -6.75
CA SER A 83 9.60 -8.23 -6.52
C SER A 83 10.05 -8.70 -5.13
N ALA A 84 11.31 -9.10 -5.03
CA ALA A 84 11.95 -9.33 -3.75
C ALA A 84 12.25 -8.02 -3.02
N ASP A 85 12.31 -6.90 -3.74
CA ASP A 85 12.64 -5.59 -3.18
C ASP A 85 11.56 -5.11 -2.19
N TRP A 86 10.33 -5.60 -2.33
CA TRP A 86 9.22 -5.15 -1.49
C TRP A 86 9.20 -5.78 -0.10
N GLN A 87 10.23 -6.51 0.25
CA GLN A 87 10.57 -6.84 1.62
C GLN A 87 11.05 -5.60 2.38
N ASP A 88 11.64 -4.65 1.64
CA ASP A 88 12.23 -3.43 2.19
C ASP A 88 11.19 -2.32 2.25
N LEU A 89 11.08 -1.68 3.41
CA LEU A 89 10.11 -0.63 3.64
C LEU A 89 10.28 0.55 2.69
N ASP A 90 11.53 0.98 2.46
CA ASP A 90 11.80 2.11 1.57
C ASP A 90 11.43 1.77 0.12
N ALA A 91 11.83 0.62 -0.36
CA ALA A 91 11.55 0.20 -1.73
C ALA A 91 10.06 0.07 -1.98
N PHE A 92 9.33 -0.54 -1.04
CA PHE A 92 7.88 -0.65 -1.15
C PHE A 92 7.22 0.73 -1.16
N THR A 93 7.63 1.59 -0.21
CA THR A 93 7.03 2.92 -0.06
C THR A 93 7.25 3.77 -1.30
N ASP A 94 8.47 3.77 -1.86
CA ASP A 94 8.80 4.57 -3.05
C ASP A 94 7.97 4.12 -4.25
N GLU A 95 7.85 2.82 -4.48
CA GLU A 95 7.07 2.30 -5.59
C GLU A 95 5.57 2.58 -5.39
N ALA A 96 5.07 2.39 -4.18
CA ALA A 96 3.67 2.64 -3.89
C ALA A 96 3.30 4.12 -4.09
N ILE A 97 4.16 5.04 -3.65
CA ILE A 97 3.94 6.47 -3.88
C ILE A 97 3.93 6.80 -5.37
N ARG A 98 4.87 6.23 -6.13
CA ARG A 98 4.93 6.43 -7.57
C ARG A 98 3.62 6.02 -8.25
N ILE A 99 3.11 4.85 -7.89
CA ILE A 99 1.88 4.32 -8.47
C ILE A 99 0.66 5.18 -8.08
N VAL A 100 0.55 5.53 -6.81
CA VAL A 100 -0.55 6.39 -6.33
C VAL A 100 -0.50 7.75 -7.03
N SER A 101 0.69 8.33 -7.19
CA SER A 101 0.84 9.61 -7.88
C SER A 101 0.34 9.55 -9.32
N GLN A 102 0.59 8.44 -10.00
CA GLN A 102 0.10 8.24 -11.37
C GLN A 102 -1.43 8.08 -11.41
N ILE A 103 -1.96 7.24 -10.53
CA ILE A 103 -3.40 6.98 -10.48
C ILE A 103 -4.19 8.25 -10.19
N LEU A 104 -3.71 9.06 -9.26
CA LEU A 104 -4.37 10.29 -8.84
C LEU A 104 -3.99 11.49 -9.70
N ASN A 105 -3.14 11.29 -10.70
CA ASN A 105 -2.64 12.35 -11.58
C ASN A 105 -1.96 13.47 -10.80
N LEU A 106 -1.15 13.11 -9.83
CA LEU A 106 -0.43 14.02 -8.95
C LEU A 106 1.09 13.94 -9.16
N GLY A 107 1.53 13.63 -10.38
CA GLY A 107 2.95 13.47 -10.67
C GLY A 107 3.79 14.72 -10.43
N ASP A 108 3.17 15.91 -10.44
CA ASP A 108 3.85 17.17 -10.17
C ASP A 108 3.91 17.51 -8.68
N GLU A 109 3.21 16.75 -7.84
CA GLU A 109 3.21 16.99 -6.40
C GLU A 109 4.35 16.23 -5.73
N GLU A 110 4.97 16.87 -4.75
CA GLU A 110 5.99 16.22 -3.93
C GLU A 110 5.33 15.64 -2.69
N PRO A 111 5.60 14.37 -2.36
CA PRO A 111 5.10 13.83 -1.10
C PRO A 111 5.81 14.48 0.08
N TYR A 112 5.02 14.87 1.07
CA TYR A 112 5.55 15.46 2.31
C TYR A 112 5.49 14.41 3.42
N ARG A 113 6.66 14.00 3.93
CA ARG A 113 6.75 12.99 4.98
C ARG A 113 6.40 13.61 6.33
N MET A 114 5.41 13.02 7.00
CA MET A 114 4.92 13.49 8.29
C MET A 114 5.40 12.63 9.47
N MET A 115 5.82 11.39 9.17
CA MET A 115 6.24 10.48 10.22
C MET A 115 7.30 9.51 9.73
#